data_7e55f488c8cb284820582a9de21c45fe
#
_entry.id   7e55f488c8cb284820582a9de21c45fe
#
_cell.length_a   1.000
_cell.length_b   1.000
_cell.length_c   1.000
_cell.angle_alpha   90.00
_cell.angle_beta   90.00
_cell.angle_gamma   90.00
#
_symmetry.space_group_name_H-M   'P 1'
#
loop_
_entity.id
_entity.type
_entity.pdbx_description
1 polymer ?
#
loop_
_entity_poly.entity_id
_entity_poly.type
_entity_poly.pdbx_seq_one_letter_code
_entity_poly.pdbx_strand_id
1 'polypeptide(L)'
;MKTALITGGSRGLGRALARELARDGWNLVLDARDAAALDEAARDIGPVTAVAGDVTDAAHRAALASAVSGGLDLLVNNAGTLGTTPLPRLADQPVQELADMFATNVLAPLALIQAVLPSLRARGGAILNISSDAAVEGYETWGGYGSSKAALEQLSRVLAAEEPRLAVWWADPGEMATDMLRAAGEDADAAPPPAEAAAALHRLISERRPSGRYRADELAAR
;
A
#
# COMPACT_ATOMS: atom_id res chain seq x y z
N MET A 1 7.69 -15.16 -15.45
CA MET A 1 8.11 -14.45 -14.24
C MET A 1 6.92 -13.62 -13.78
N LYS A 2 6.62 -13.56 -12.48
CA LYS A 2 5.52 -12.75 -11.91
C LYS A 2 5.95 -11.28 -11.83
N THR A 3 5.02 -10.36 -11.99
CA THR A 3 5.27 -8.91 -11.92
C THR A 3 4.43 -8.29 -10.81
N ALA A 4 5.05 -7.49 -9.95
CA ALA A 4 4.38 -6.70 -8.92
C ALA A 4 4.62 -5.20 -9.13
N LEU A 5 3.56 -4.42 -8.92
CA LEU A 5 3.60 -2.96 -8.81
C LEU A 5 3.34 -2.57 -7.35
N ILE A 6 4.29 -1.86 -6.73
CA ILE A 6 4.21 -1.45 -5.33
C ILE A 6 4.32 0.06 -5.26
N THR A 7 3.27 0.73 -4.77
CA THR A 7 3.29 2.17 -4.54
C THR A 7 3.95 2.51 -3.20
N GLY A 8 4.68 3.64 -3.13
CA GLY A 8 5.43 4.02 -1.94
C GLY A 8 6.59 3.06 -1.61
N GLY A 9 7.30 2.56 -2.64
CA GLY A 9 8.31 1.52 -2.53
C GLY A 9 9.70 1.97 -2.06
N SER A 10 9.94 3.28 -1.83
CA SER A 10 11.26 3.80 -1.51
C SER A 10 11.71 3.55 -0.06
N ARG A 11 10.77 3.34 0.87
CA ARG A 11 11.04 3.17 2.30
C ARG A 11 9.96 2.35 3.02
N GLY A 12 10.16 2.14 4.32
CA GLY A 12 9.19 1.49 5.20
C GLY A 12 8.72 0.13 4.69
N LEU A 13 7.41 -0.12 4.83
CA LEU A 13 6.78 -1.37 4.46
C LEU A 13 6.90 -1.69 2.97
N GLY A 14 6.72 -0.68 2.10
CA GLY A 14 6.80 -0.89 0.65
C GLY A 14 8.17 -1.39 0.21
N ARG A 15 9.27 -0.78 0.72
CA ARG A 15 10.65 -1.24 0.46
C ARG A 15 10.91 -2.64 1.04
N ALA A 16 10.41 -2.89 2.26
CA ALA A 16 10.59 -4.20 2.90
C ALA A 16 9.88 -5.31 2.12
N LEU A 17 8.63 -5.10 1.71
CA LEU A 17 7.87 -6.06 0.91
C LEU A 17 8.47 -6.27 -0.48
N ALA A 18 8.98 -5.20 -1.10
CA ALA A 18 9.69 -5.29 -2.37
C ALA A 18 10.93 -6.21 -2.27
N ARG A 19 11.68 -6.13 -1.17
CA ARG A 19 12.82 -7.04 -0.93
C ARG A 19 12.39 -8.51 -0.81
N GLU A 20 11.28 -8.81 -0.13
CA GLU A 20 10.77 -10.18 -0.02
C GLU A 20 10.37 -10.73 -1.39
N LEU A 21 9.62 -9.94 -2.18
CA LEU A 21 9.21 -10.36 -3.52
C LEU A 21 10.41 -10.49 -4.49
N ALA A 22 11.42 -9.63 -4.38
CA ALA A 22 12.64 -9.75 -5.17
C ALA A 22 13.40 -11.06 -4.91
N ARG A 23 13.47 -11.52 -3.64
CA ARG A 23 14.07 -12.81 -3.28
C ARG A 23 13.37 -14.00 -3.94
N ASP A 24 12.06 -13.88 -4.17
CA ASP A 24 11.27 -14.88 -4.90
C ASP A 24 11.34 -14.73 -6.43
N GLY A 25 12.18 -13.82 -6.93
CA GLY A 25 12.40 -13.63 -8.36
C GLY A 25 11.25 -12.89 -9.08
N TRP A 26 10.48 -12.03 -8.39
CA TRP A 26 9.49 -11.20 -9.03
C TRP A 26 10.13 -10.05 -9.81
N ASN A 27 9.54 -9.68 -10.94
CA ASN A 27 9.79 -8.39 -11.57
C ASN A 27 9.06 -7.31 -10.76
N LEU A 28 9.78 -6.25 -10.41
CA LEU A 28 9.22 -5.19 -9.58
C LEU A 28 9.14 -3.87 -10.35
N VAL A 29 8.00 -3.22 -10.24
CA VAL A 29 7.80 -1.82 -10.57
C VAL A 29 7.53 -1.10 -9.25
N LEU A 30 8.38 -0.14 -8.90
CA LEU A 30 8.25 0.65 -7.68
C LEU A 30 8.00 2.10 -8.01
N ASP A 31 7.14 2.76 -7.24
CA ASP A 31 7.00 4.20 -7.29
C ASP A 31 7.31 4.87 -5.95
N ALA A 32 7.70 6.11 -5.99
CA ALA A 32 7.72 7.03 -4.87
C ALA A 32 7.86 8.47 -5.39
N ARG A 33 7.48 9.46 -4.56
CA ARG A 33 7.64 10.88 -4.89
C ARG A 33 9.10 11.34 -4.91
N ASP A 34 9.90 10.84 -3.97
CA ASP A 34 11.33 11.12 -3.87
C ASP A 34 12.12 10.20 -4.80
N ALA A 35 12.57 10.74 -5.93
CA ALA A 35 13.33 10.01 -6.94
C ALA A 35 14.67 9.48 -6.39
N ALA A 36 15.37 10.26 -5.56
CA ALA A 36 16.68 9.85 -5.03
C ALA A 36 16.53 8.67 -4.06
N ALA A 37 15.53 8.73 -3.16
CA ALA A 37 15.24 7.63 -2.26
C ALA A 37 14.73 6.37 -3.00
N LEU A 38 13.98 6.56 -4.10
CA LEU A 38 13.53 5.45 -4.93
C LEU A 38 14.68 4.78 -5.68
N ASP A 39 15.61 5.56 -6.24
CA ASP A 39 16.81 5.05 -6.91
C ASP A 39 17.73 4.31 -5.93
N GLU A 40 17.85 4.79 -4.69
CA GLU A 40 18.59 4.09 -3.65
C GLU A 40 17.93 2.74 -3.33
N ALA A 41 16.60 2.72 -3.13
CA ALA A 41 15.87 1.50 -2.87
C ALA A 41 16.00 0.49 -4.03
N ALA A 42 15.90 0.96 -5.27
CA ALA A 42 16.06 0.13 -6.46
C ALA A 42 17.45 -0.53 -6.54
N ARG A 43 18.52 0.24 -6.26
CA ARG A 43 19.91 -0.31 -6.24
C ARG A 43 20.10 -1.38 -5.16
N ASP A 44 19.47 -1.22 -4.02
CA ASP A 44 19.57 -2.14 -2.90
C ASP A 44 18.77 -3.44 -3.11
N ILE A 45 17.61 -3.34 -3.78
CA ILE A 45 16.72 -4.50 -4.03
C ILE A 45 17.21 -5.34 -5.21
N GLY A 46 17.79 -4.71 -6.25
CA GLY A 46 18.24 -5.37 -7.47
C GLY A 46 17.49 -4.89 -8.71
N PRO A 47 17.24 -5.73 -9.71
CA PRO A 47 16.57 -5.33 -10.95
C PRO A 47 15.12 -4.86 -10.67
N VAL A 48 14.91 -3.55 -10.68
CA VAL A 48 13.63 -2.89 -10.42
C VAL A 48 13.40 -1.81 -11.48
N THR A 49 12.18 -1.68 -11.97
CA THR A 49 11.74 -0.51 -12.72
C THR A 49 11.28 0.56 -11.74
N ALA A 50 12.06 1.62 -11.58
CA ALA A 50 11.73 2.75 -10.72
C ALA A 50 10.98 3.82 -11.53
N VAL A 51 9.82 4.28 -11.05
CA VAL A 51 9.00 5.32 -11.69
C VAL A 51 8.70 6.38 -10.64
N ALA A 52 9.45 7.48 -10.65
CA ALA A 52 9.28 8.56 -9.67
C ALA A 52 8.07 9.44 -10.03
N GLY A 53 7.24 9.76 -9.03
CA GLY A 53 6.09 10.64 -9.19
C GLY A 53 5.08 10.54 -8.05
N ASP A 54 4.00 11.30 -8.17
CA ASP A 54 2.92 11.33 -7.19
C ASP A 54 1.73 10.47 -7.67
N VAL A 55 1.29 9.53 -6.85
CA VAL A 55 0.13 8.66 -7.17
C VAL A 55 -1.17 9.44 -7.36
N THR A 56 -1.26 10.68 -6.88
CA THR A 56 -2.42 11.55 -7.11
C THR A 56 -2.43 12.16 -8.51
N ASP A 57 -1.28 12.17 -9.22
CA ASP A 57 -1.19 12.63 -10.61
C ASP A 57 -1.68 11.55 -11.59
N ALA A 58 -2.62 11.92 -12.45
CA ALA A 58 -3.17 11.04 -13.47
C ALA A 58 -2.12 10.59 -14.51
N ALA A 59 -1.20 11.49 -14.90
CA ALA A 59 -0.15 11.16 -15.86
C ALA A 59 0.85 10.15 -15.24
N HIS A 60 1.17 10.30 -13.95
CA HIS A 60 2.01 9.33 -13.24
C HIS A 60 1.34 7.96 -13.14
N ARG A 61 0.05 7.88 -12.79
CA ARG A 61 -0.68 6.60 -12.79
C ARG A 61 -0.72 5.94 -14.17
N ALA A 62 -0.83 6.73 -15.25
CA ALA A 62 -0.75 6.21 -16.61
C ALA A 62 0.65 5.66 -16.92
N ALA A 63 1.73 6.31 -16.46
CA ALA A 63 3.09 5.81 -16.59
C ALA A 63 3.28 4.47 -15.83
N LEU A 64 2.75 4.36 -14.61
CA LEU A 64 2.77 3.10 -13.84
C LEU A 64 2.01 1.98 -14.57
N ALA A 65 0.81 2.25 -15.09
CA ALA A 65 0.05 1.27 -15.88
C ALA A 65 0.81 0.85 -17.14
N SER A 66 1.48 1.77 -17.81
CA SER A 66 2.33 1.47 -18.97
C SER A 66 3.52 0.58 -18.61
N ALA A 67 4.17 0.82 -17.47
CA ALA A 67 5.29 0.03 -16.98
C ALA A 67 4.94 -1.45 -16.71
N VAL A 68 3.66 -1.75 -16.46
CA VAL A 68 3.14 -3.11 -16.22
C VAL A 68 2.29 -3.66 -17.37
N SER A 69 2.33 -3.03 -18.56
CA SER A 69 1.53 -3.43 -19.73
C SER A 69 1.84 -4.85 -20.24
N GLY A 70 3.04 -5.38 -19.95
CA GLY A 70 3.42 -6.76 -20.25
C GLY A 70 2.76 -7.82 -19.37
N GLY A 71 2.00 -7.43 -18.36
CA GLY A 71 1.25 -8.28 -17.43
C GLY A 71 1.54 -7.93 -15.96
N LEU A 72 0.48 -7.93 -15.15
CA LEU A 72 0.57 -7.64 -13.72
C LEU A 72 -0.07 -8.77 -12.92
N ASP A 73 0.69 -9.33 -12.01
CA ASP A 73 0.24 -10.42 -11.13
C ASP A 73 -0.13 -9.92 -9.73
N LEU A 74 0.45 -8.78 -9.28
CA LEU A 74 0.17 -8.17 -7.97
C LEU A 74 0.24 -6.66 -8.03
N LEU A 75 -0.81 -5.98 -7.56
CA LEU A 75 -0.80 -4.56 -7.22
C LEU A 75 -0.77 -4.41 -5.70
N VAL A 76 0.18 -3.62 -5.19
CA VAL A 76 0.24 -3.22 -3.77
C VAL A 76 0.04 -1.72 -3.66
N ASN A 77 -1.14 -1.30 -3.20
CA ASN A 77 -1.42 0.08 -2.84
C ASN A 77 -0.93 0.33 -1.41
N ASN A 78 0.33 0.74 -1.29
CA ASN A 78 0.99 1.01 -0.02
C ASN A 78 1.27 2.51 0.20
N ALA A 79 1.40 3.31 -0.87
CA ALA A 79 1.52 4.76 -0.72
C ALA A 79 0.36 5.33 0.10
N GLY A 80 0.69 6.18 1.07
CA GLY A 80 -0.29 6.78 1.96
C GLY A 80 0.27 8.00 2.68
N THR A 81 -0.62 8.76 3.30
CA THR A 81 -0.29 9.94 4.10
C THR A 81 -1.18 10.02 5.33
N LEU A 82 -0.64 10.59 6.40
CA LEU A 82 -1.39 10.98 7.60
C LEU A 82 -2.04 12.38 7.45
N GLY A 83 -1.65 13.13 6.39
CA GLY A 83 -1.98 14.54 6.28
C GLY A 83 -1.10 15.40 7.19
N THR A 84 -1.69 16.40 7.81
CA THR A 84 -1.01 17.29 8.76
C THR A 84 -0.67 16.56 10.06
N THR A 85 0.53 16.82 10.56
CA THR A 85 1.00 16.37 11.87
C THR A 85 1.50 17.56 12.69
N PRO A 86 1.24 17.61 14.01
CA PRO A 86 0.54 16.59 14.81
C PRO A 86 -0.91 16.38 14.35
N LEU A 87 -1.42 15.15 14.49
CA LEU A 87 -2.78 14.80 14.06
C LEU A 87 -3.83 15.66 14.78
N PRO A 88 -4.69 16.36 14.04
CA PRO A 88 -5.71 17.22 14.64
C PRO A 88 -6.89 16.41 15.19
N ARG A 89 -7.58 16.96 16.20
CA ARG A 89 -8.90 16.45 16.58
C ARG A 89 -9.87 16.61 15.41
N LEU A 90 -10.84 15.74 15.29
CA LEU A 90 -11.79 15.76 14.17
C LEU A 90 -12.57 17.08 14.08
N ALA A 91 -12.82 17.74 15.23
CA ALA A 91 -13.46 19.06 15.28
C ALA A 91 -12.60 20.18 14.64
N ASP A 92 -11.28 19.99 14.62
CA ASP A 92 -10.30 20.96 14.13
C ASP A 92 -9.66 20.53 12.80
N GLN A 93 -10.11 19.40 12.24
CA GLN A 93 -9.58 18.85 10.99
C GLN A 93 -9.88 19.77 9.82
N PRO A 94 -8.87 20.36 9.14
CA PRO A 94 -9.13 21.14 7.94
C PRO A 94 -9.70 20.25 6.83
N VAL A 95 -10.86 20.66 6.30
CA VAL A 95 -11.58 19.85 5.30
C VAL A 95 -10.78 19.66 4.02
N GLN A 96 -10.00 20.69 3.60
CA GLN A 96 -9.16 20.56 2.41
C GLN A 96 -8.04 19.53 2.61
N GLU A 97 -7.39 19.51 3.76
CA GLU A 97 -6.36 18.53 4.07
C GLU A 97 -6.91 17.09 4.16
N LEU A 98 -8.15 16.97 4.66
CA LEU A 98 -8.86 15.69 4.61
C LEU A 98 -9.12 15.23 3.16
N ALA A 99 -9.52 16.17 2.29
CA ALA A 99 -9.72 15.89 0.86
C ALA A 99 -8.41 15.44 0.19
N ASP A 100 -7.28 16.09 0.49
CA ASP A 100 -5.96 15.74 -0.04
C ASP A 100 -5.49 14.36 0.48
N MET A 101 -5.80 14.05 1.74
CA MET A 101 -5.57 12.71 2.31
C MET A 101 -6.40 11.65 1.59
N PHE A 102 -7.69 11.91 1.33
CA PHE A 102 -8.54 11.01 0.55
C PHE A 102 -8.06 10.88 -0.90
N ALA A 103 -7.54 11.95 -1.51
CA ALA A 103 -6.94 11.85 -2.84
C ALA A 103 -5.80 10.82 -2.88
N THR A 104 -4.93 10.82 -1.86
CA THR A 104 -3.80 9.90 -1.76
C THR A 104 -4.21 8.50 -1.32
N ASN A 105 -4.99 8.39 -0.21
CA ASN A 105 -5.23 7.11 0.46
C ASN A 105 -6.39 6.31 -0.15
N VAL A 106 -7.28 6.95 -0.93
CA VAL A 106 -8.52 6.35 -1.43
C VAL A 106 -8.63 6.47 -2.95
N LEU A 107 -8.59 7.70 -3.48
CA LEU A 107 -8.87 7.93 -4.90
C LEU A 107 -7.71 7.47 -5.80
N ALA A 108 -6.47 7.68 -5.38
CA ALA A 108 -5.31 7.21 -6.14
C ALA A 108 -5.25 5.68 -6.23
N PRO A 109 -5.41 4.90 -5.12
CA PRO A 109 -5.58 3.45 -5.19
C PRO A 109 -6.70 3.00 -6.13
N LEU A 110 -7.90 3.58 -6.03
CA LEU A 110 -9.02 3.23 -6.91
C LEU A 110 -8.68 3.49 -8.38
N ALA A 111 -8.16 4.68 -8.70
CA ALA A 111 -7.81 5.04 -10.06
C ALA A 111 -6.70 4.15 -10.64
N LEU A 112 -5.70 3.78 -9.82
CA LEU A 112 -4.64 2.86 -10.24
C LEU A 112 -5.19 1.44 -10.45
N ILE A 113 -6.04 0.94 -9.54
CA ILE A 113 -6.75 -0.33 -9.73
C ILE A 113 -7.48 -0.34 -11.08
N GLN A 114 -8.28 0.69 -11.37
CA GLN A 114 -9.02 0.79 -12.65
C GLN A 114 -8.09 0.76 -13.85
N ALA A 115 -6.96 1.46 -13.79
CA ALA A 115 -5.99 1.52 -14.88
C ALA A 115 -5.32 0.16 -15.18
N VAL A 116 -5.06 -0.66 -14.14
CA VAL A 116 -4.35 -1.94 -14.31
C VAL A 116 -5.26 -3.17 -14.23
N LEU A 117 -6.56 -2.99 -13.96
CA LEU A 117 -7.53 -4.08 -13.81
C LEU A 117 -7.59 -5.04 -14.99
N PRO A 118 -7.55 -4.58 -16.27
CA PRO A 118 -7.50 -5.49 -17.41
C PRO A 118 -6.30 -6.45 -17.37
N SER A 119 -5.13 -5.95 -16.96
CA SER A 119 -3.91 -6.76 -16.82
C SER A 119 -4.01 -7.77 -15.69
N LEU A 120 -4.53 -7.36 -14.51
CA LEU A 120 -4.79 -8.25 -13.39
C LEU A 120 -5.80 -9.35 -13.74
N ARG A 121 -6.91 -9.00 -14.43
CA ARG A 121 -7.92 -9.98 -14.90
C ARG A 121 -7.32 -11.02 -15.84
N ALA A 122 -6.46 -10.61 -16.76
CA ALA A 122 -5.82 -11.49 -17.73
C ALA A 122 -4.88 -12.51 -17.06
N ARG A 123 -4.28 -12.13 -15.92
CA ARG A 123 -3.35 -12.97 -15.16
C ARG A 123 -4.01 -13.73 -14.01
N GLY A 124 -5.29 -13.44 -13.70
CA GLY A 124 -5.90 -13.89 -12.46
C GLY A 124 -5.11 -13.37 -11.24
N GLY A 125 -4.69 -12.11 -11.30
CA GLY A 125 -3.77 -11.49 -10.34
C GLY A 125 -4.36 -11.24 -8.97
N ALA A 126 -3.67 -10.40 -8.18
CA ALA A 126 -4.09 -10.02 -6.83
C ALA A 126 -3.91 -8.52 -6.57
N ILE A 127 -4.66 -8.00 -5.61
CA ILE A 127 -4.57 -6.63 -5.12
C ILE A 127 -4.39 -6.68 -3.60
N LEU A 128 -3.39 -5.96 -3.10
CA LEU A 128 -3.16 -5.75 -1.69
C LEU A 128 -3.27 -4.25 -1.38
N ASN A 129 -4.29 -3.86 -0.64
CA ASN A 129 -4.47 -2.51 -0.13
C ASN A 129 -3.99 -2.44 1.32
N ILE A 130 -3.01 -1.59 1.62
CA ILE A 130 -2.51 -1.41 2.99
C ILE A 130 -3.49 -0.55 3.77
N SER A 131 -4.12 -1.17 4.78
CA SER A 131 -5.06 -0.57 5.72
C SER A 131 -4.39 -0.24 7.06
N SER A 132 -5.17 -0.19 8.11
CA SER A 132 -4.77 0.06 9.51
C SER A 132 -5.89 -0.41 10.44
N ASP A 133 -5.57 -0.63 11.70
CA ASP A 133 -6.55 -0.78 12.79
C ASP A 133 -7.42 0.47 12.96
N ALA A 134 -6.87 1.68 12.70
CA ALA A 134 -7.63 2.94 12.69
C ALA A 134 -8.80 2.96 11.68
N ALA A 135 -8.87 1.99 10.75
CA ALA A 135 -10.03 1.82 9.86
C ALA A 135 -11.26 1.26 10.58
N VAL A 136 -11.06 0.58 11.70
CA VAL A 136 -12.11 -0.14 12.43
C VAL A 136 -12.23 0.28 13.90
N GLU A 137 -11.17 0.88 14.46
CA GLU A 137 -11.13 1.36 15.83
C GLU A 137 -11.17 2.89 15.89
N GLY A 138 -11.76 3.44 16.96
CA GLY A 138 -11.90 4.89 17.16
C GLY A 138 -10.81 5.44 18.07
N TYR A 139 -9.70 5.88 17.50
CA TYR A 139 -8.63 6.54 18.26
C TYR A 139 -8.78 8.07 18.21
N GLU A 140 -8.55 8.75 19.35
CA GLU A 140 -8.54 10.20 19.41
C GLU A 140 -7.48 10.75 18.43
N THR A 141 -7.80 11.82 17.69
CA THR A 141 -7.00 12.47 16.64
C THR A 141 -6.81 11.68 15.34
N TRP A 142 -7.08 10.41 15.28
CA TRP A 142 -6.91 9.57 14.08
C TRP A 142 -8.11 9.63 13.12
N GLY A 143 -9.11 10.50 13.37
CA GLY A 143 -10.37 10.52 12.62
C GLY A 143 -10.22 10.75 11.11
N GLY A 144 -9.32 11.63 10.69
CA GLY A 144 -9.03 11.85 9.27
C GLY A 144 -8.43 10.64 8.58
N TYR A 145 -7.33 10.13 9.15
CA TYR A 145 -6.65 8.94 8.61
C TYR A 145 -7.52 7.70 8.67
N GLY A 146 -8.12 7.41 9.84
CA GLY A 146 -8.98 6.26 10.03
C GLY A 146 -10.16 6.22 9.06
N SER A 147 -10.82 7.39 8.84
CA SER A 147 -11.91 7.47 7.85
C SER A 147 -11.44 7.17 6.43
N SER A 148 -10.22 7.61 6.04
CA SER A 148 -9.65 7.28 4.73
C SER A 148 -9.37 5.78 4.58
N LYS A 149 -8.83 5.14 5.62
CA LYS A 149 -8.56 3.70 5.60
C LYS A 149 -9.84 2.87 5.65
N ALA A 150 -10.87 3.30 6.40
CA ALA A 150 -12.20 2.69 6.37
C ALA A 150 -12.84 2.77 4.97
N ALA A 151 -12.70 3.90 4.29
CA ALA A 151 -13.16 4.05 2.92
C ALA A 151 -12.43 3.09 1.96
N LEU A 152 -11.11 2.97 2.06
CA LEU A 152 -10.31 2.02 1.27
C LEU A 152 -10.71 0.56 1.55
N GLU A 153 -10.96 0.20 2.81
CA GLU A 153 -11.45 -1.14 3.15
C GLU A 153 -12.81 -1.43 2.51
N GLN A 154 -13.74 -0.46 2.54
CA GLN A 154 -15.05 -0.65 1.92
C GLN A 154 -14.95 -0.81 0.40
N LEU A 155 -14.11 -0.01 -0.27
CA LEU A 155 -13.83 -0.21 -1.70
C LEU A 155 -13.24 -1.59 -1.97
N SER A 156 -12.35 -2.07 -1.12
CA SER A 156 -11.73 -3.40 -1.25
C SER A 156 -12.75 -4.53 -1.11
N ARG A 157 -13.70 -4.42 -0.17
CA ARG A 157 -14.80 -5.40 0.01
C ARG A 157 -15.69 -5.48 -1.22
N VAL A 158 -16.08 -4.32 -1.77
CA VAL A 158 -16.92 -4.26 -2.97
C VAL A 158 -16.18 -4.85 -4.17
N LEU A 159 -14.92 -4.45 -4.37
CA LEU A 159 -14.08 -4.97 -5.45
C LEU A 159 -13.90 -6.50 -5.35
N ALA A 160 -13.72 -7.04 -4.15
CA ALA A 160 -13.62 -8.49 -3.94
C ALA A 160 -14.90 -9.24 -4.37
N ALA A 161 -16.07 -8.63 -4.19
CA ALA A 161 -17.35 -9.20 -4.61
C ALA A 161 -17.55 -9.09 -6.13
N GLU A 162 -17.10 -7.99 -6.74
CA GLU A 162 -17.23 -7.73 -8.19
C GLU A 162 -16.20 -8.52 -8.99
N GLU A 163 -15.03 -8.86 -8.42
CA GLU A 163 -13.92 -9.52 -9.09
C GLU A 163 -13.58 -10.88 -8.45
N PRO A 164 -14.48 -11.86 -8.50
CA PRO A 164 -14.31 -13.14 -7.76
C PRO A 164 -13.13 -14.00 -8.28
N ARG A 165 -12.54 -13.67 -9.43
CA ARG A 165 -11.34 -14.33 -9.97
C ARG A 165 -10.04 -13.72 -9.49
N LEU A 166 -10.07 -12.54 -8.90
CA LEU A 166 -8.93 -11.89 -8.29
C LEU A 166 -8.90 -12.18 -6.79
N ALA A 167 -7.70 -12.20 -6.21
CA ALA A 167 -7.56 -12.10 -4.77
C ALA A 167 -7.47 -10.61 -4.41
N VAL A 168 -8.36 -10.12 -3.56
CA VAL A 168 -8.35 -8.74 -3.07
C VAL A 168 -8.19 -8.77 -1.56
N TRP A 169 -7.07 -8.25 -1.07
CA TRP A 169 -6.75 -8.18 0.35
C TRP A 169 -6.67 -6.74 0.81
N TRP A 170 -7.16 -6.47 1.99
CA TRP A 170 -6.92 -5.24 2.72
C TRP A 170 -6.32 -5.60 4.06
N ALA A 171 -5.07 -5.20 4.24
CA ALA A 171 -4.27 -5.70 5.34
C ALA A 171 -3.82 -4.57 6.27
N ASP A 172 -4.00 -4.80 7.54
CA ASP A 172 -3.44 -4.01 8.62
C ASP A 172 -2.04 -4.57 8.95
N PRO A 173 -0.99 -3.79 8.69
CA PRO A 173 0.38 -4.23 8.96
C PRO A 173 0.78 -4.11 10.44
N GLY A 174 -0.06 -3.48 11.28
CA GLY A 174 0.30 -3.09 12.64
C GLY A 174 1.25 -1.89 12.70
N GLU A 175 1.65 -1.54 13.90
CA GLU A 175 2.68 -0.52 14.13
C GLU A 175 4.04 -0.99 13.63
N MET A 176 4.82 -0.06 13.08
CA MET A 176 6.15 -0.36 12.53
C MET A 176 7.09 0.83 12.74
N ALA A 177 8.38 0.56 12.95
CA ALA A 177 9.45 1.55 13.04
C ALA A 177 9.60 2.32 11.71
N THR A 178 8.75 3.31 11.48
CA THR A 178 8.69 4.10 10.25
C THR A 178 8.64 5.61 10.52
N ASP A 179 9.00 6.40 9.52
CA ASP A 179 8.84 7.86 9.58
C ASP A 179 7.35 8.26 9.75
N MET A 180 6.43 7.47 9.21
CA MET A 180 5.00 7.70 9.35
C MET A 180 4.55 7.56 10.80
N LEU A 181 4.97 6.50 11.51
CA LEU A 181 4.64 6.30 12.92
C LEU A 181 5.25 7.42 13.78
N ARG A 182 6.51 7.79 13.51
CA ARG A 182 7.17 8.91 14.21
C ARG A 182 6.46 10.24 13.95
N ALA A 183 5.99 10.50 12.72
CA ALA A 183 5.25 11.70 12.39
C ALA A 183 3.85 11.75 13.06
N ALA A 184 3.26 10.61 13.38
CA ALA A 184 2.04 10.51 14.17
C ALA A 184 2.25 10.90 15.66
N GLY A 185 3.51 10.98 16.13
CA GLY A 185 3.85 11.24 17.52
C GLY A 185 3.96 9.96 18.37
N GLU A 186 3.95 8.80 17.74
CA GLU A 186 4.07 7.50 18.40
C GLU A 186 5.55 7.09 18.57
N ASP A 187 5.81 6.14 19.48
CA ASP A 187 7.16 5.64 19.75
C ASP A 187 7.61 4.64 18.65
N ALA A 188 8.10 5.21 17.55
CA ALA A 188 8.58 4.40 16.42
C ALA A 188 9.85 3.58 16.76
N ASP A 189 10.60 3.95 17.80
CA ASP A 189 11.82 3.24 18.18
C ASP A 189 11.51 1.99 19.00
N ALA A 190 10.35 1.95 19.67
CA ALA A 190 9.83 0.77 20.36
C ALA A 190 9.05 -0.18 19.41
N ALA A 191 8.64 0.29 18.23
CA ALA A 191 7.87 -0.50 17.27
C ALA A 191 8.76 -1.53 16.54
N PRO A 192 8.19 -2.68 16.11
CA PRO A 192 8.93 -3.68 15.34
C PRO A 192 9.36 -3.15 13.97
N PRO A 193 10.43 -3.70 13.37
CA PRO A 193 10.88 -3.28 12.05
C PRO A 193 9.86 -3.64 10.96
N PRO A 194 9.72 -2.81 9.88
CA PRO A 194 8.79 -3.09 8.78
C PRO A 194 9.00 -4.45 8.11
N ALA A 195 10.17 -5.07 8.27
CA ALA A 195 10.48 -6.38 7.72
C ALA A 195 9.59 -7.50 8.29
N GLU A 196 9.15 -7.40 9.55
CA GLU A 196 8.27 -8.40 10.17
C GLU A 196 6.87 -8.39 9.52
N ALA A 197 6.28 -7.20 9.39
CA ALA A 197 5.01 -7.04 8.67
C ALA A 197 5.13 -7.44 7.20
N ALA A 198 6.25 -7.09 6.54
CA ALA A 198 6.51 -7.48 5.15
C ALA A 198 6.57 -9.00 4.98
N ALA A 199 7.24 -9.73 5.89
CA ALA A 199 7.29 -11.19 5.87
C ALA A 199 5.90 -11.83 6.07
N ALA A 200 5.06 -11.25 6.92
CA ALA A 200 3.69 -11.70 7.13
C ALA A 200 2.82 -11.47 5.87
N LEU A 201 2.91 -10.29 5.26
CA LEU A 201 2.20 -9.98 4.01
C LEU A 201 2.73 -10.78 2.82
N HIS A 202 4.02 -11.08 2.79
CA HIS A 202 4.60 -11.97 1.79
C HIS A 202 3.99 -13.39 1.87
N ARG A 203 3.74 -13.92 3.08
CA ARG A 203 3.02 -15.20 3.25
C ARG A 203 1.58 -15.11 2.74
N LEU A 204 0.85 -14.02 3.03
CA LEU A 204 -0.49 -13.80 2.49
C LEU A 204 -0.50 -13.90 0.95
N ILE A 205 0.49 -13.27 0.29
CA ILE A 205 0.66 -13.25 -1.16
C ILE A 205 1.02 -14.65 -1.69
N SER A 206 2.01 -15.31 -1.09
CA SER A 206 2.54 -16.59 -1.55
C SER A 206 1.54 -17.74 -1.39
N GLU A 207 0.82 -17.77 -0.26
CA GLU A 207 -0.25 -18.74 0.01
C GLU A 207 -1.53 -18.44 -0.79
N ARG A 208 -1.62 -17.26 -1.38
CA ARG A 208 -2.79 -16.80 -2.14
C ARG A 208 -4.10 -17.03 -1.38
N ARG A 209 -4.16 -16.53 -0.15
CA ARG A 209 -5.34 -16.70 0.71
C ARG A 209 -6.59 -16.06 0.07
N PRO A 210 -7.80 -16.46 0.48
CA PRO A 210 -9.05 -15.85 0.02
C PRO A 210 -9.07 -14.33 0.19
N SER A 211 -9.87 -13.64 -0.63
CA SER A 211 -10.10 -12.19 -0.46
C SER A 211 -10.62 -11.89 0.95
N GLY A 212 -10.13 -10.82 1.56
CA GLY A 212 -10.54 -10.48 2.93
C GLY A 212 -9.63 -9.49 3.64
N ARG A 213 -10.03 -9.15 4.88
CA ARG A 213 -9.22 -8.39 5.82
C ARG A 213 -8.24 -9.31 6.54
N TYR A 214 -6.99 -8.87 6.65
CA TYR A 214 -5.94 -9.59 7.36
C TYR A 214 -5.17 -8.66 8.28
N ARG A 215 -4.63 -9.20 9.36
CA ARG A 215 -3.67 -8.52 10.23
C ARG A 215 -2.32 -9.23 10.14
N ALA A 216 -1.23 -8.47 10.12
CA ALA A 216 0.10 -9.04 9.99
C ALA A 216 0.47 -9.94 11.19
N ASP A 217 0.06 -9.58 12.40
CA ASP A 217 0.29 -10.38 13.61
C ASP A 217 -0.41 -11.75 13.56
N GLU A 218 -1.63 -11.82 13.04
CA GLU A 218 -2.37 -13.09 12.84
C GLU A 218 -1.74 -13.97 11.75
N LEU A 219 -1.16 -13.34 10.74
CA LEU A 219 -0.41 -14.04 9.69
C LEU A 219 0.94 -14.57 10.19
N ALA A 220 1.54 -13.90 11.18
CA ALA A 220 2.81 -14.29 11.78
C ALA A 220 2.67 -15.50 12.71
N ALA A 221 1.54 -15.66 13.37
CA ALA A 221 1.31 -16.67 14.41
C ALA A 221 1.06 -18.10 13.90
N ARG A 222 1.06 -18.35 12.60
CA ARG A 222 0.84 -19.64 11.95
C ARG A 222 2.07 -20.01 11.13
#